data_22165c2bd8db636300e8b938d294390f
#
_entry.id   22165c2bd8db636300e8b938d294390f
#
_cell.length_a   1.000
_cell.length_b   1.000
_cell.length_c   1.000
_cell.angle_alpha   90.00
_cell.angle_beta   90.00
_cell.angle_gamma   90.00
#
_symmetry.space_group_name_H-M   'P 1'
#
loop_
_entity.id
_entity.type
_entity.pdbx_description
1 polymer ?
#
loop_
_entity_poly.entity_id
_entity_poly.type
_entity_poly.pdbx_seq_one_letter_code
_entity_poly.pdbx_strand_id
1 'polypeptide(L)'
;TLPGGPLQYTSHHDPVPLSREEERYLIYAAIGRSGRNLGDMQFVGRPGVSVGQGNALMNFNSRTVPSPCSAQTTQLFYTNDDGVFFVADAAGPDHPWDLNVIQLQSSRLDIPREAPFMLPFNQWYTNRPGTTLFMPVTNIASLYLNLLLMMFSEETGYFIVDTDNGNAACGLEAFRKSAGGHLHDDMKARRMFSLRELDAAICETAIQEQGIICEHLSLMQQALGLGGGIQSVGSGRHLLGMEPHIYPGLGFHFVVPPGKPLRANPVGIPGVWEGPTPPFVPSMKDAVTNLVESKFGADGTFRKPQEQPYVHRNTAQQVPQHSERAIEATIAFTEYVLATYGRFPAHADACKSIVACQTHHLDEDFYATFYPDSALPDAHREHMHTWHSH
;
A
#
# COMPACT_ATOMS: atom_id res chain seq x y z
N THR A 1 -6.81 29.34 -12.59
CA THR A 1 -7.04 29.85 -13.98
C THR A 1 -7.15 28.68 -14.95
N LEU A 2 -8.21 28.64 -15.73
CA LEU A 2 -8.37 27.79 -16.90
C LEU A 2 -8.01 28.60 -18.15
N PRO A 3 -6.98 28.20 -18.93
CA PRO A 3 -6.35 29.11 -19.89
C PRO A 3 -7.08 29.24 -21.23
N GLY A 4 -8.19 28.58 -21.45
CA GLY A 4 -8.90 28.67 -22.72
C GLY A 4 -10.13 27.80 -22.82
N GLY A 5 -10.81 27.90 -23.98
CA GLY A 5 -12.06 27.19 -24.25
C GLY A 5 -13.29 27.84 -23.61
N PRO A 6 -14.46 27.15 -23.68
CA PRO A 6 -15.72 27.70 -23.19
C PRO A 6 -15.79 27.91 -21.67
N LEU A 7 -14.87 27.32 -20.91
CA LEU A 7 -14.76 27.47 -19.45
C LEU A 7 -13.55 28.30 -19.06
N GLN A 8 -13.05 29.18 -19.94
CA GLN A 8 -11.93 30.06 -19.62
C GLN A 8 -12.29 30.94 -18.42
N TYR A 9 -11.45 30.87 -17.37
CA TYR A 9 -11.71 31.54 -16.10
C TYR A 9 -10.43 31.85 -15.34
N THR A 10 -10.42 32.99 -14.67
CA THR A 10 -9.39 33.35 -13.70
C THR A 10 -10.10 33.63 -12.39
N SER A 11 -9.78 32.88 -11.36
CA SER A 11 -10.35 33.08 -10.02
C SER A 11 -10.04 34.49 -9.50
N HIS A 12 -10.99 35.08 -8.81
CA HIS A 12 -10.84 36.33 -8.08
C HIS A 12 -10.41 36.09 -6.63
N HIS A 13 -10.34 34.87 -6.20
CA HIS A 13 -9.97 34.43 -4.85
C HIS A 13 -8.56 33.84 -4.85
N ASP A 14 -7.84 34.09 -3.77
CA ASP A 14 -6.60 33.37 -3.49
C ASP A 14 -6.91 31.89 -3.20
N PRO A 15 -5.99 30.97 -3.54
CA PRO A 15 -6.16 29.58 -3.17
C PRO A 15 -6.25 29.41 -1.65
N VAL A 16 -7.26 28.66 -1.19
CA VAL A 16 -7.44 28.32 0.22
C VAL A 16 -6.91 26.91 0.46
N PRO A 17 -5.78 26.73 1.18
CA PRO A 17 -5.29 25.41 1.54
C PRO A 17 -6.26 24.67 2.46
N LEU A 18 -6.23 23.34 2.42
CA LEU A 18 -6.90 22.56 3.44
C LEU A 18 -6.33 22.86 4.82
N SER A 19 -7.20 23.01 5.80
CA SER A 19 -6.79 23.11 7.19
C SER A 19 -6.21 21.78 7.68
N ARG A 20 -5.44 21.81 8.76
CA ARG A 20 -4.93 20.58 9.39
C ARG A 20 -6.04 19.67 9.88
N GLU A 21 -7.20 20.19 10.19
CA GLU A 21 -8.34 19.42 10.64
C GLU A 21 -8.98 18.66 9.47
N GLU A 22 -9.18 19.32 8.33
CA GLU A 22 -9.68 18.69 7.10
C GLU A 22 -8.73 17.59 6.64
N GLU A 23 -7.42 17.83 6.61
CA GLU A 23 -6.44 16.79 6.28
C GLU A 23 -6.50 15.60 7.24
N ARG A 24 -6.69 15.84 8.54
CA ARG A 24 -6.85 14.76 9.55
C ARG A 24 -8.08 13.90 9.29
N TYR A 25 -9.23 14.49 8.97
CA TYR A 25 -10.43 13.72 8.62
C TYR A 25 -10.21 12.86 7.39
N LEU A 26 -9.58 13.41 6.35
CA LEU A 26 -9.25 12.69 5.13
C LEU A 26 -8.28 11.54 5.39
N ILE A 27 -7.19 11.80 6.12
CA ILE A 27 -6.19 10.78 6.49
C ILE A 27 -6.83 9.69 7.35
N TYR A 28 -7.66 10.06 8.33
CA TYR A 28 -8.36 9.09 9.17
C TYR A 28 -9.30 8.22 8.36
N ALA A 29 -10.09 8.80 7.46
CA ALA A 29 -10.96 8.02 6.57
C ALA A 29 -10.15 7.03 5.71
N ALA A 30 -8.97 7.45 5.25
CA ALA A 30 -8.12 6.66 4.36
C ALA A 30 -7.40 5.50 5.05
N ILE A 31 -6.77 5.75 6.20
CA ILE A 31 -5.89 4.77 6.86
C ILE A 31 -6.02 4.74 8.39
N GLY A 32 -7.03 5.39 8.96
CA GLY A 32 -7.24 5.47 10.41
C GLY A 32 -7.45 4.11 11.05
N ARG A 33 -7.10 3.98 12.33
CA ARG A 33 -7.38 2.78 13.11
C ARG A 33 -8.82 2.79 13.58
N SER A 34 -9.59 1.79 13.16
CA SER A 34 -11.01 1.66 13.50
C SER A 34 -11.27 0.74 14.71
N GLY A 35 -10.23 0.14 15.29
CA GLY A 35 -10.35 -0.75 16.45
C GLY A 35 -9.60 -2.06 16.28
N ARG A 36 -10.18 -3.16 16.75
CA ARG A 36 -9.60 -4.50 16.65
C ARG A 36 -10.22 -5.29 15.51
N ASN A 37 -9.41 -6.12 14.88
CA ASN A 37 -9.89 -7.11 13.92
C ASN A 37 -10.59 -8.25 14.69
N LEU A 38 -11.88 -8.38 14.50
CA LEU A 38 -12.72 -9.39 15.13
C LEU A 38 -12.95 -10.60 14.20
N GLY A 39 -11.98 -10.90 13.35
CA GLY A 39 -12.07 -11.98 12.37
C GLY A 39 -12.38 -13.35 13.00
N ASP A 40 -13.29 -14.06 12.38
CA ASP A 40 -13.83 -15.35 12.83
C ASP A 40 -12.94 -16.51 12.30
N MET A 41 -11.66 -16.51 12.68
CA MET A 41 -10.66 -17.40 12.13
C MET A 41 -10.48 -18.66 12.98
N GLN A 42 -10.43 -19.82 12.33
CA GLN A 42 -10.07 -21.07 12.98
C GLN A 42 -8.55 -21.13 13.22
N PHE A 43 -8.14 -21.51 14.41
CA PHE A 43 -6.73 -21.66 14.76
C PHE A 43 -6.21 -23.08 14.51
N VAL A 44 -7.06 -24.07 14.71
CA VAL A 44 -6.72 -25.50 14.51
C VAL A 44 -7.80 -26.17 13.68
N GLY A 45 -7.42 -26.92 12.66
CA GLY A 45 -8.34 -27.72 11.85
C GLY A 45 -8.84 -28.94 12.60
N ARG A 46 -9.94 -29.50 12.10
CA ARG A 46 -10.46 -30.79 12.53
C ARG A 46 -9.84 -31.92 11.67
N PRO A 47 -9.66 -33.12 12.18
CA PRO A 47 -9.24 -34.25 11.36
C PRO A 47 -10.10 -34.39 10.08
N GLY A 48 -9.45 -34.43 8.93
CA GLY A 48 -10.13 -34.55 7.62
C GLY A 48 -10.72 -33.28 7.04
N VAL A 49 -10.57 -32.13 7.73
CA VAL A 49 -10.99 -30.80 7.27
C VAL A 49 -9.77 -29.90 7.12
N SER A 50 -9.76 -29.02 6.10
CA SER A 50 -8.69 -28.04 5.96
C SER A 50 -8.61 -27.17 7.23
N VAL A 51 -7.39 -26.94 7.68
CA VAL A 51 -7.11 -26.18 8.90
C VAL A 51 -7.43 -24.72 8.67
N GLY A 52 -8.00 -24.09 9.67
CA GLY A 52 -8.13 -22.64 9.69
C GLY A 52 -6.76 -21.97 9.79
N GLN A 53 -6.56 -20.94 8.98
CA GLN A 53 -5.27 -20.27 8.85
C GLN A 53 -5.19 -19.02 9.74
N GLY A 54 -5.38 -19.17 11.04
CA GLY A 54 -5.24 -18.07 12.00
C GLY A 54 -3.91 -17.33 11.87
N ASN A 55 -2.86 -18.05 11.47
CA ASN A 55 -1.54 -17.47 11.21
C ASN A 55 -1.43 -16.68 9.90
N ALA A 56 -2.49 -16.60 9.08
CA ALA A 56 -2.54 -15.70 7.94
C ALA A 56 -2.56 -14.23 8.36
N LEU A 57 -3.16 -13.90 9.51
CA LEU A 57 -3.18 -12.54 10.02
C LEU A 57 -1.77 -12.01 10.30
N MET A 58 -1.56 -10.75 9.96
CA MET A 58 -0.33 -10.04 10.30
C MET A 58 -0.46 -9.22 11.59
N ASN A 59 -1.64 -8.73 11.90
CA ASN A 59 -1.93 -8.05 13.16
C ASN A 59 -3.41 -8.11 13.54
N PHE A 60 -3.76 -7.68 14.76
CA PHE A 60 -5.12 -7.61 15.26
C PHE A 60 -5.75 -6.22 15.19
N ASN A 61 -5.08 -5.25 14.63
CA ASN A 61 -5.66 -3.92 14.45
C ASN A 61 -6.45 -3.87 13.14
N SER A 62 -7.60 -3.18 13.19
CA SER A 62 -8.36 -2.83 11.99
C SER A 62 -8.09 -1.39 11.59
N ARG A 63 -8.16 -1.13 10.29
CA ARG A 63 -8.23 0.19 9.70
C ARG A 63 -9.63 0.49 9.19
N THR A 64 -9.89 1.76 8.91
CA THR A 64 -11.09 2.22 8.20
C THR A 64 -11.21 1.55 6.83
N VAL A 65 -10.10 1.21 6.21
CA VAL A 65 -10.01 0.48 4.94
C VAL A 65 -9.66 -0.99 5.20
N PRO A 66 -10.40 -1.95 4.62
CA PRO A 66 -10.06 -3.36 4.72
C PRO A 66 -8.72 -3.66 4.07
N SER A 67 -7.96 -4.57 4.68
CA SER A 67 -6.66 -5.01 4.19
C SER A 67 -6.55 -6.53 4.22
N PRO A 68 -6.02 -7.17 3.18
CA PRO A 68 -5.82 -8.62 3.16
C PRO A 68 -4.98 -9.08 4.35
N CYS A 69 -5.42 -10.13 5.02
CA CYS A 69 -4.74 -10.69 6.20
C CYS A 69 -4.46 -9.65 7.31
N SER A 70 -5.21 -8.55 7.36
CA SER A 70 -4.91 -7.39 8.21
C SER A 70 -3.46 -6.89 8.05
N ALA A 71 -2.91 -7.01 6.84
CA ALA A 71 -1.51 -6.68 6.57
C ALA A 71 -1.22 -5.18 6.66
N GLN A 72 -2.20 -4.36 6.23
CA GLN A 72 -2.12 -2.90 6.27
C GLN A 72 -0.83 -2.35 5.63
N THR A 73 -0.49 -2.94 4.49
CA THR A 73 0.80 -2.71 3.82
C THR A 73 0.84 -1.43 2.99
N THR A 74 -0.31 -0.78 2.79
CA THR A 74 -0.38 0.52 2.13
C THR A 74 -0.32 1.64 3.15
N GLN A 75 0.59 2.58 2.93
CA GLN A 75 0.71 3.82 3.69
C GLN A 75 0.38 5.02 2.80
N LEU A 76 0.09 6.15 3.43
CA LEU A 76 -0.33 7.36 2.76
C LEU A 76 0.79 8.39 2.76
N PHE A 77 1.12 8.88 1.59
CA PHE A 77 1.90 10.10 1.38
C PHE A 77 0.95 11.21 0.96
N TYR A 78 1.30 12.44 1.26
CA TYR A 78 0.60 13.57 0.68
C TYR A 78 1.54 14.76 0.48
N THR A 79 1.14 15.64 -0.44
CA THR A 79 1.82 16.91 -0.68
C THR A 79 0.81 18.05 -0.75
N ASN A 80 1.13 19.15 -0.09
CA ASN A 80 0.39 20.40 -0.09
C ASN A 80 1.38 21.58 -0.21
N ASP A 81 0.93 22.80 0.01
CA ASP A 81 1.81 23.98 -0.12
C ASP A 81 2.95 24.02 0.92
N ASP A 82 2.78 23.33 2.07
CA ASP A 82 3.77 23.30 3.15
C ASP A 82 4.82 22.19 2.97
N GLY A 83 4.62 21.23 2.06
CA GLY A 83 5.61 20.19 1.87
C GLY A 83 5.13 18.86 1.32
N VAL A 84 5.98 17.85 1.53
CA VAL A 84 5.71 16.44 1.28
C VAL A 84 5.75 15.70 2.61
N PHE A 85 4.75 14.88 2.86
CA PHE A 85 4.53 14.24 4.14
C PHE A 85 4.29 12.73 3.98
N PHE A 86 4.75 11.98 4.97
CA PHE A 86 4.49 10.55 5.13
C PHE A 86 3.69 10.32 6.41
N VAL A 87 2.59 9.60 6.31
CA VAL A 87 1.80 9.17 7.48
C VAL A 87 2.37 7.85 7.96
N ALA A 88 3.22 7.92 8.99
CA ALA A 88 3.97 6.76 9.48
C ALA A 88 3.10 5.79 10.24
N ASP A 89 2.19 6.29 11.06
CA ASP A 89 1.24 5.47 11.82
C ASP A 89 -0.03 6.27 12.12
N ALA A 90 -1.16 5.59 12.06
CA ALA A 90 -2.38 6.10 12.62
C ALA A 90 -2.40 5.76 14.11
N ALA A 91 -2.73 6.71 14.95
CA ALA A 91 -2.80 6.55 16.39
C ALA A 91 -3.69 5.37 16.83
N GLY A 92 -3.48 4.92 18.05
CA GLY A 92 -4.21 3.82 18.65
C GLY A 92 -5.73 4.10 18.75
N PRO A 93 -6.54 3.07 19.04
CA PRO A 93 -7.99 3.19 19.10
C PRO A 93 -8.50 4.19 20.15
N ASP A 94 -7.68 4.50 21.16
CA ASP A 94 -8.06 5.45 22.22
C ASP A 94 -7.87 6.92 21.80
N HIS A 95 -7.06 7.16 20.76
CA HIS A 95 -6.77 8.49 20.22
C HIS A 95 -6.72 8.45 18.68
N PRO A 96 -7.85 8.25 17.99
CA PRO A 96 -7.87 8.05 16.53
C PRO A 96 -7.38 9.28 15.74
N TRP A 97 -7.28 10.43 16.38
CA TRP A 97 -6.84 11.69 15.78
C TRP A 97 -5.34 11.97 15.91
N ASP A 98 -4.61 11.19 16.71
CA ASP A 98 -3.17 11.35 16.88
C ASP A 98 -2.46 10.63 15.72
N LEU A 99 -2.28 11.34 14.63
CA LEU A 99 -1.55 10.87 13.46
C LEU A 99 -0.06 11.19 13.62
N ASN A 100 0.78 10.19 13.41
CA ASN A 100 2.22 10.41 13.30
C ASN A 100 2.56 10.75 11.85
N VAL A 101 2.80 12.04 11.58
CA VAL A 101 3.13 12.55 10.25
C VAL A 101 4.57 13.04 10.23
N ILE A 102 5.35 12.53 9.31
CA ILE A 102 6.76 12.89 9.08
C ILE A 102 6.84 13.78 7.86
N GLN A 103 7.38 14.99 8.00
CA GLN A 103 7.67 15.86 6.87
C GLN A 103 8.94 15.38 6.16
N LEU A 104 8.84 15.07 4.89
CA LEU A 104 9.94 14.60 4.05
C LEU A 104 10.63 15.75 3.31
N GLN A 105 9.86 16.74 2.86
CA GLN A 105 10.33 17.92 2.12
C GLN A 105 9.57 19.14 2.61
N SER A 106 10.22 20.30 2.63
CA SER A 106 9.66 21.56 3.13
C SER A 106 8.94 22.38 2.06
N SER A 107 8.74 21.85 0.88
CA SER A 107 7.99 22.48 -0.21
C SER A 107 7.14 21.42 -0.92
N ARG A 108 6.08 21.89 -1.57
CA ARG A 108 5.22 21.05 -2.42
C ARG A 108 6.06 20.20 -3.38
N LEU A 109 5.63 18.99 -3.61
CA LEU A 109 6.18 18.12 -4.64
C LEU A 109 5.87 18.72 -6.02
N ASP A 110 6.85 19.32 -6.66
CA ASP A 110 6.71 19.92 -7.99
C ASP A 110 6.84 18.85 -9.07
N ILE A 111 5.71 18.22 -9.43
CA ILE A 111 5.66 17.13 -10.41
C ILE A 111 5.85 17.71 -11.80
N PRO A 112 6.87 17.28 -12.58
CA PRO A 112 7.05 17.73 -13.95
C PRO A 112 5.80 17.45 -14.80
N ARG A 113 5.38 18.43 -15.60
CA ARG A 113 4.12 18.34 -16.36
C ARG A 113 4.21 17.55 -17.66
N GLU A 114 5.42 17.20 -18.08
CA GLU A 114 5.68 16.38 -19.27
C GLU A 114 5.74 14.87 -18.95
N ALA A 115 5.50 14.06 -19.98
CA ALA A 115 5.72 12.62 -19.88
C ALA A 115 7.24 12.32 -19.66
N PRO A 116 7.59 11.33 -18.88
CA PRO A 116 6.73 10.29 -18.28
C PRO A 116 6.17 10.64 -16.90
N PHE A 117 6.45 11.82 -16.35
CA PHE A 117 6.11 12.21 -14.98
C PHE A 117 4.60 12.43 -14.80
N MET A 118 3.95 13.04 -15.79
CA MET A 118 2.53 13.35 -15.74
C MET A 118 1.84 12.99 -17.07
N LEU A 119 0.65 12.40 -16.95
CA LEU A 119 -0.19 12.13 -18.12
C LEU A 119 -0.76 13.47 -18.69
N PRO A 120 -0.79 13.64 -20.00
CA PRO A 120 -1.17 14.91 -20.64
C PRO A 120 -2.52 15.47 -20.19
N PHE A 121 -3.50 14.60 -19.95
CA PHE A 121 -4.85 15.01 -19.53
C PHE A 121 -4.93 15.41 -18.04
N ASN A 122 -3.87 15.18 -17.26
CA ASN A 122 -3.78 15.56 -15.86
C ASN A 122 -2.95 16.84 -15.61
N GLN A 123 -2.29 17.35 -16.64
CA GLN A 123 -1.38 18.50 -16.51
C GLN A 123 -2.06 19.79 -16.04
N TRP A 124 -3.34 19.96 -16.35
CA TRP A 124 -4.08 21.21 -16.11
C TRP A 124 -4.32 21.50 -14.62
N TYR A 125 -4.35 20.48 -13.76
CA TYR A 125 -4.55 20.63 -12.32
C TYR A 125 -3.38 20.16 -11.46
N THR A 126 -2.25 19.76 -12.07
CA THR A 126 -1.03 19.36 -11.36
C THR A 126 -0.37 20.57 -10.69
N ASN A 127 0.16 20.37 -9.49
CA ASN A 127 0.90 21.36 -8.70
C ASN A 127 0.10 22.65 -8.39
N ARG A 128 -1.20 22.58 -8.28
CA ARG A 128 -2.01 23.76 -7.99
C ARG A 128 -1.87 24.17 -6.53
N PRO A 129 -1.60 25.47 -6.23
CA PRO A 129 -1.64 25.99 -4.87
C PRO A 129 -3.02 25.76 -4.22
N GLY A 130 -3.04 25.61 -2.89
CA GLY A 130 -4.24 25.34 -2.12
C GLY A 130 -4.79 23.93 -2.22
N THR A 131 -4.14 23.05 -2.99
CA THR A 131 -4.59 21.64 -3.13
C THR A 131 -3.72 20.69 -2.33
N THR A 132 -4.30 19.62 -1.83
CA THR A 132 -3.57 18.47 -1.27
C THR A 132 -3.70 17.25 -2.17
N LEU A 133 -2.59 16.62 -2.53
CA LEU A 133 -2.54 15.39 -3.32
C LEU A 133 -2.15 14.22 -2.41
N PHE A 134 -3.07 13.28 -2.21
CA PHE A 134 -2.87 12.07 -1.44
C PHE A 134 -2.43 10.92 -2.33
N MET A 135 -1.39 10.19 -1.94
CA MET A 135 -0.72 9.15 -2.72
C MET A 135 -0.56 7.89 -1.88
N PRO A 136 -1.41 6.87 -2.04
CA PRO A 136 -1.22 5.59 -1.36
C PRO A 136 -0.08 4.81 -2.01
N VAL A 137 0.83 4.28 -1.21
CA VAL A 137 1.96 3.44 -1.64
C VAL A 137 1.96 2.16 -0.83
N THR A 138 2.13 1.01 -1.50
CA THR A 138 2.04 -0.31 -0.87
C THR A 138 3.41 -0.94 -0.70
N ASN A 139 3.70 -1.47 0.49
CA ASN A 139 4.80 -2.39 0.74
C ASN A 139 4.39 -3.79 0.27
N ILE A 140 4.69 -4.11 -0.98
CA ILE A 140 4.34 -5.37 -1.62
C ILE A 140 5.10 -6.54 -0.97
N ALA A 141 6.35 -6.33 -0.57
CA ALA A 141 7.19 -7.41 -0.04
C ALA A 141 6.61 -8.05 1.22
N SER A 142 6.10 -7.25 2.16
CA SER A 142 5.48 -7.78 3.39
C SER A 142 4.27 -8.67 3.09
N LEU A 143 3.42 -8.23 2.17
CA LEU A 143 2.26 -9.01 1.71
C LEU A 143 2.69 -10.29 1.00
N TYR A 144 3.70 -10.18 0.13
CA TYR A 144 4.24 -11.30 -0.65
C TYR A 144 4.80 -12.39 0.28
N LEU A 145 5.66 -12.01 1.22
CA LEU A 145 6.26 -12.94 2.18
C LEU A 145 5.20 -13.64 3.03
N ASN A 146 4.19 -12.93 3.50
CA ASN A 146 3.11 -13.52 4.28
C ASN A 146 2.28 -14.52 3.45
N LEU A 147 1.99 -14.19 2.19
CA LEU A 147 1.28 -15.09 1.29
C LEU A 147 2.09 -16.36 0.99
N LEU A 148 3.41 -16.24 0.75
CA LEU A 148 4.28 -17.38 0.49
C LEU A 148 4.32 -18.35 1.67
N LEU A 149 4.41 -17.85 2.90
CA LEU A 149 4.37 -18.69 4.12
C LEU A 149 3.08 -19.51 4.22
N MET A 150 1.95 -18.98 3.74
CA MET A 150 0.69 -19.71 3.68
C MET A 150 0.65 -20.69 2.51
N MET A 151 1.09 -20.27 1.31
CA MET A 151 1.06 -21.08 0.10
C MET A 151 1.97 -22.30 0.21
N PHE A 152 3.11 -22.17 0.87
CA PHE A 152 4.09 -23.24 1.05
C PHE A 152 3.88 -24.05 2.33
N SER A 153 2.76 -23.87 3.05
CA SER A 153 2.42 -24.75 4.14
C SER A 153 2.05 -26.16 3.65
N GLU A 154 2.17 -27.17 4.50
CA GLU A 154 1.83 -28.56 4.17
C GLU A 154 0.37 -28.74 3.79
N GLU A 155 -0.50 -27.84 4.22
CA GLU A 155 -1.93 -27.89 3.90
C GLU A 155 -2.25 -27.34 2.53
N THR A 156 -1.69 -26.19 2.19
CA THR A 156 -1.91 -25.56 0.89
C THR A 156 -1.01 -26.15 -0.17
N GLY A 157 0.27 -26.34 0.13
CA GLY A 157 1.24 -27.07 -0.68
C GLY A 157 1.34 -26.61 -2.13
N TYR A 158 1.23 -25.31 -2.40
CA TYR A 158 1.39 -24.76 -3.74
C TYR A 158 2.82 -24.92 -4.25
N PHE A 159 2.98 -25.12 -5.54
CA PHE A 159 4.27 -25.19 -6.22
C PHE A 159 4.34 -24.10 -7.29
N ILE A 160 5.43 -23.34 -7.29
CA ILE A 160 5.64 -22.22 -8.22
C ILE A 160 6.70 -22.57 -9.25
N VAL A 161 6.42 -22.21 -10.51
CA VAL A 161 7.35 -22.39 -11.64
C VAL A 161 7.66 -21.05 -12.29
N ASP A 162 8.91 -20.86 -12.67
CA ASP A 162 9.35 -19.68 -13.42
C ASP A 162 9.28 -19.96 -14.92
N THR A 163 8.18 -19.58 -15.54
CA THR A 163 7.94 -19.77 -16.97
C THR A 163 8.85 -18.89 -17.84
N ASP A 164 9.34 -17.78 -17.31
CA ASP A 164 10.25 -16.89 -18.04
C ASP A 164 11.70 -17.38 -17.99
N ASN A 165 11.99 -18.37 -17.12
CA ASN A 165 13.30 -19.00 -16.97
C ASN A 165 13.22 -20.53 -17.17
N GLY A 166 12.68 -20.97 -18.31
CA GLY A 166 12.66 -22.37 -18.71
C GLY A 166 11.86 -23.30 -17.80
N ASN A 167 10.81 -22.83 -17.14
CA ASN A 167 10.03 -23.54 -16.13
C ASN A 167 10.86 -24.00 -14.92
N ALA A 168 11.84 -23.22 -14.51
CA ALA A 168 12.61 -23.48 -13.30
C ALA A 168 11.70 -23.59 -12.07
N ALA A 169 12.07 -24.41 -11.12
CA ALA A 169 11.28 -24.69 -9.92
C ALA A 169 11.38 -23.59 -8.83
N CYS A 170 11.93 -22.43 -9.14
CA CYS A 170 12.06 -21.30 -8.22
C CYS A 170 12.78 -21.63 -6.90
N GLY A 171 13.78 -22.51 -6.91
CA GLY A 171 14.49 -22.97 -5.70
C GLY A 171 13.71 -24.04 -4.89
N LEU A 172 12.57 -24.49 -5.38
CA LEU A 172 11.67 -25.41 -4.67
C LEU A 172 11.91 -26.88 -4.98
N GLU A 173 13.03 -27.26 -5.61
CA GLU A 173 13.32 -28.62 -6.04
C GLU A 173 13.25 -29.65 -4.90
N ALA A 174 13.81 -29.33 -3.75
CA ALA A 174 13.82 -30.20 -2.58
C ALA A 174 12.45 -30.35 -1.91
N PHE A 175 11.54 -29.43 -2.19
CA PHE A 175 10.22 -29.38 -1.57
C PHE A 175 9.12 -30.05 -2.43
N ARG A 176 9.46 -30.53 -3.64
CA ARG A 176 8.53 -31.22 -4.54
C ARG A 176 7.98 -32.48 -3.90
N LYS A 177 6.69 -32.70 -4.02
CA LYS A 177 6.05 -33.95 -3.57
C LYS A 177 6.59 -35.16 -4.31
N SER A 178 6.90 -35.01 -5.60
CA SER A 178 7.55 -36.07 -6.40
C SER A 178 8.96 -36.47 -5.90
N ALA A 179 9.62 -35.54 -5.15
CA ALA A 179 10.93 -35.79 -4.53
C ALA A 179 10.85 -36.06 -3.02
N GLY A 180 9.65 -36.35 -2.49
CA GLY A 180 9.43 -36.62 -1.06
C GLY A 180 9.16 -35.35 -0.20
N GLY A 181 9.03 -34.21 -0.82
CA GLY A 181 8.60 -32.96 -0.17
C GLY A 181 7.08 -32.87 0.02
N HIS A 182 6.57 -31.65 0.21
CA HIS A 182 5.16 -31.41 0.51
C HIS A 182 4.44 -30.53 -0.53
N LEU A 183 5.16 -29.87 -1.43
CA LEU A 183 4.60 -28.99 -2.46
C LEU A 183 4.14 -29.81 -3.67
N HIS A 184 2.91 -29.58 -4.11
CA HIS A 184 2.28 -30.34 -5.18
C HIS A 184 2.77 -29.87 -6.56
N ASP A 185 3.75 -30.57 -7.11
CA ASP A 185 4.33 -30.35 -8.44
C ASP A 185 3.64 -31.19 -9.55
N ASP A 186 2.49 -31.76 -9.27
CA ASP A 186 1.63 -32.47 -10.24
C ASP A 186 0.50 -31.52 -10.71
N MET A 187 0.40 -31.28 -12.01
CA MET A 187 -0.67 -30.51 -12.65
C MET A 187 -2.08 -30.97 -12.26
N LYS A 188 -2.26 -32.28 -12.00
CA LYS A 188 -3.56 -32.82 -11.57
C LYS A 188 -4.00 -32.32 -10.19
N ALA A 189 -3.06 -31.97 -9.34
CA ALA A 189 -3.36 -31.39 -8.02
C ALA A 189 -3.96 -30.00 -8.09
N ARG A 190 -3.84 -29.29 -9.23
CA ARG A 190 -4.32 -27.91 -9.43
C ARG A 190 -3.77 -26.92 -8.39
N ARG A 191 -2.52 -27.13 -7.96
CA ARG A 191 -1.81 -26.30 -6.96
C ARG A 191 -0.50 -25.79 -7.51
N MET A 192 -0.46 -25.53 -8.82
CA MET A 192 0.70 -24.93 -9.48
C MET A 192 0.35 -23.54 -9.99
N PHE A 193 1.25 -22.60 -9.78
CA PHE A 193 1.21 -21.25 -10.33
C PHE A 193 2.52 -20.97 -11.07
N SER A 194 2.46 -20.11 -12.07
CA SER A 194 3.66 -19.45 -12.57
C SER A 194 4.06 -18.29 -11.65
N LEU A 195 5.35 -17.96 -11.61
CA LEU A 195 5.85 -16.77 -10.91
C LEU A 195 5.13 -15.51 -11.40
N ARG A 196 4.83 -15.42 -12.70
CA ARG A 196 4.11 -14.30 -13.30
C ARG A 196 2.67 -14.17 -12.77
N GLU A 197 1.95 -15.28 -12.63
CA GLU A 197 0.59 -15.26 -12.06
C GLU A 197 0.61 -14.86 -10.59
N LEU A 198 1.59 -15.31 -9.84
CA LEU A 198 1.77 -14.93 -8.44
C LEU A 198 2.09 -13.44 -8.30
N ASP A 199 3.01 -12.91 -9.10
CA ASP A 199 3.32 -11.48 -9.15
C ASP A 199 2.07 -10.64 -9.49
N ALA A 200 1.29 -11.10 -10.47
CA ALA A 200 0.04 -10.42 -10.86
C ALA A 200 -0.96 -10.38 -9.70
N ALA A 201 -1.17 -11.49 -8.99
CA ALA A 201 -2.10 -11.57 -7.87
C ALA A 201 -1.70 -10.63 -6.71
N ILE A 202 -0.40 -10.54 -6.41
CA ILE A 202 0.11 -9.59 -5.41
C ILE A 202 -0.14 -8.14 -5.84
N CYS A 203 0.09 -7.82 -7.11
CA CYS A 203 -0.16 -6.49 -7.66
C CYS A 203 -1.65 -6.13 -7.60
N GLU A 204 -2.53 -7.05 -8.00
CA GLU A 204 -3.97 -6.84 -7.96
C GLU A 204 -4.44 -6.55 -6.54
N THR A 205 -3.90 -7.27 -5.55
CA THR A 205 -4.22 -7.04 -4.14
C THR A 205 -3.77 -5.66 -3.66
N ALA A 206 -2.56 -5.22 -4.06
CA ALA A 206 -2.06 -3.89 -3.74
C ALA A 206 -2.91 -2.78 -4.39
N ILE A 207 -3.28 -2.95 -5.67
CA ILE A 207 -4.13 -2.00 -6.39
C ILE A 207 -5.53 -1.89 -5.75
N GLN A 208 -6.10 -3.01 -5.31
CA GLN A 208 -7.39 -3.01 -4.62
C GLN A 208 -7.32 -2.21 -3.32
N GLU A 209 -6.32 -2.42 -2.48
CA GLU A 209 -6.15 -1.66 -1.24
C GLU A 209 -5.97 -0.16 -1.50
N GLN A 210 -5.12 0.21 -2.47
CA GLN A 210 -4.93 1.61 -2.90
C GLN A 210 -6.23 2.23 -3.42
N GLY A 211 -6.98 1.49 -4.23
CA GLY A 211 -8.27 1.94 -4.78
C GLY A 211 -9.31 2.20 -3.70
N ILE A 212 -9.41 1.32 -2.69
CA ILE A 212 -10.33 1.50 -1.56
C ILE A 212 -9.91 2.71 -0.71
N ILE A 213 -8.61 2.93 -0.48
CA ILE A 213 -8.09 4.12 0.20
C ILE A 213 -8.53 5.40 -0.53
N CYS A 214 -8.36 5.43 -1.85
CA CYS A 214 -8.79 6.57 -2.68
C CYS A 214 -10.31 6.77 -2.65
N GLU A 215 -11.10 5.70 -2.63
CA GLU A 215 -12.56 5.79 -2.49
C GLU A 215 -12.96 6.38 -1.14
N HIS A 216 -12.33 5.97 -0.05
CA HIS A 216 -12.59 6.55 1.27
C HIS A 216 -12.22 8.04 1.34
N LEU A 217 -11.11 8.43 0.68
CA LEU A 217 -10.78 9.84 0.51
C LEU A 217 -11.89 10.59 -0.25
N SER A 218 -12.36 10.02 -1.37
CA SER A 218 -13.43 10.61 -2.18
C SER A 218 -14.75 10.75 -1.42
N LEU A 219 -15.14 9.74 -0.66
CA LEU A 219 -16.32 9.79 0.19
C LEU A 219 -16.21 10.86 1.29
N MET A 220 -15.03 10.96 1.91
CA MET A 220 -14.79 11.98 2.93
C MET A 220 -14.74 13.39 2.33
N GLN A 221 -14.20 13.58 1.12
CA GLN A 221 -14.27 14.84 0.39
C GLN A 221 -15.72 15.28 0.21
N GLN A 222 -16.59 14.39 -0.24
CA GLN A 222 -18.02 14.67 -0.40
C GLN A 222 -18.70 15.00 0.93
N ALA A 223 -18.38 14.25 1.99
CA ALA A 223 -18.94 14.47 3.33
C ALA A 223 -18.51 15.82 3.92
N LEU A 224 -17.32 16.26 3.64
CA LEU A 224 -16.77 17.55 4.07
C LEU A 224 -17.20 18.72 3.13
N GLY A 225 -17.78 18.44 1.98
CA GLY A 225 -18.09 19.48 1.01
C GLY A 225 -16.88 20.00 0.23
N LEU A 226 -15.82 19.18 0.13
CA LEU A 226 -14.61 19.50 -0.64
C LEU A 226 -14.72 19.00 -2.08
N GLY A 227 -14.00 19.65 -2.98
CA GLY A 227 -13.81 19.20 -4.35
C GLY A 227 -12.61 18.26 -4.46
N GLY A 228 -12.54 17.54 -5.57
CA GLY A 228 -11.41 16.69 -5.88
C GLY A 228 -11.75 15.49 -6.73
N GLY A 229 -10.79 14.57 -6.85
CA GLY A 229 -10.99 13.36 -7.64
C GLY A 229 -9.80 12.43 -7.62
N ILE A 230 -10.09 11.18 -7.93
CA ILE A 230 -9.10 10.12 -8.10
C ILE A 230 -8.48 10.23 -9.49
N GLN A 231 -7.16 10.16 -9.55
CA GLN A 231 -6.43 10.28 -10.80
C GLN A 231 -5.18 9.39 -10.83
N SER A 232 -4.77 9.02 -12.02
CA SER A 232 -3.47 8.42 -12.27
C SER A 232 -2.43 9.52 -12.53
N VAL A 233 -1.37 9.57 -11.74
CA VAL A 233 -0.37 10.67 -11.82
C VAL A 233 0.71 10.46 -12.87
N GLY A 234 0.75 9.36 -13.58
CA GLY A 234 1.78 9.07 -14.58
C GLY A 234 2.60 7.84 -14.22
N SER A 235 3.94 7.93 -14.32
CA SER A 235 4.80 6.81 -13.96
C SER A 235 5.05 6.76 -12.45
N GLY A 236 4.55 5.72 -11.78
CA GLY A 236 4.75 5.52 -10.35
C GLY A 236 6.21 5.51 -9.93
N ARG A 237 7.11 4.93 -10.73
CA ARG A 237 8.55 4.91 -10.43
C ARG A 237 9.16 6.30 -10.38
N HIS A 238 8.79 7.16 -11.32
CA HIS A 238 9.27 8.55 -11.32
C HIS A 238 8.69 9.31 -10.14
N LEU A 239 7.41 9.13 -9.82
CA LEU A 239 6.81 9.75 -8.64
C LEU A 239 7.50 9.30 -7.35
N LEU A 240 7.92 8.03 -7.26
CA LEU A 240 8.70 7.55 -6.11
C LEU A 240 10.13 8.10 -6.07
N GLY A 241 10.70 8.61 -7.18
CA GLY A 241 12.04 9.20 -7.23
C GLY A 241 13.10 8.35 -7.92
N MET A 242 12.72 7.56 -8.95
CA MET A 242 13.66 6.70 -9.69
C MET A 242 14.84 7.46 -10.31
N GLU A 243 14.62 8.69 -10.72
CA GLU A 243 15.64 9.56 -11.34
C GLU A 243 15.78 10.87 -10.53
N PRO A 244 16.39 10.78 -9.32
CA PRO A 244 16.37 11.90 -8.37
C PRO A 244 17.16 13.14 -8.85
N HIS A 245 18.05 13.00 -9.84
CA HIS A 245 18.76 14.11 -10.46
C HIS A 245 17.88 14.94 -11.42
N ILE A 246 16.77 14.37 -11.89
CA ILE A 246 15.74 15.06 -12.70
C ILE A 246 14.59 15.50 -11.82
N TYR A 247 14.09 14.58 -11.00
CA TYR A 247 12.95 14.78 -10.15
C TYR A 247 13.07 13.92 -8.89
N PRO A 248 13.16 14.54 -7.70
CA PRO A 248 13.41 13.81 -6.45
C PRO A 248 12.25 12.90 -6.04
N GLY A 249 11.03 13.17 -6.51
CA GLY A 249 9.85 12.40 -6.15
C GLY A 249 9.65 12.31 -4.64
N LEU A 250 9.13 11.18 -4.17
CA LEU A 250 8.94 10.90 -2.74
C LEU A 250 10.23 10.49 -2.01
N GLY A 251 11.37 10.40 -2.70
CA GLY A 251 12.66 10.11 -2.07
C GLY A 251 12.95 8.64 -1.83
N PHE A 252 12.29 7.73 -2.53
CA PHE A 252 12.58 6.30 -2.42
C PHE A 252 13.99 5.96 -2.93
N HIS A 253 14.66 5.08 -2.20
CA HIS A 253 15.85 4.40 -2.69
C HIS A 253 15.45 3.30 -3.69
N PHE A 254 16.20 3.19 -4.79
CA PHE A 254 15.97 2.19 -5.83
C PHE A 254 17.14 1.22 -5.96
N VAL A 255 16.83 -0.06 -6.01
CA VAL A 255 17.77 -1.10 -6.46
C VAL A 255 17.52 -1.33 -7.95
N VAL A 256 18.57 -1.09 -8.76
CA VAL A 256 18.51 -1.28 -10.22
C VAL A 256 19.37 -2.48 -10.59
N PRO A 257 18.77 -3.60 -11.07
CA PRO A 257 19.56 -4.75 -11.51
C PRO A 257 20.46 -4.38 -12.68
N PRO A 258 21.71 -4.85 -12.71
CA PRO A 258 22.68 -4.53 -13.76
C PRO A 258 22.12 -4.79 -15.17
N GLY A 259 22.19 -3.78 -16.04
CA GLY A 259 21.73 -3.86 -17.43
C GLY A 259 20.20 -3.93 -17.60
N LYS A 260 19.42 -3.74 -16.54
CA LYS A 260 17.94 -3.85 -16.57
C LYS A 260 17.26 -2.64 -15.91
N PRO A 261 17.43 -1.40 -16.46
CA PRO A 261 16.86 -0.19 -15.83
C PRO A 261 15.33 -0.24 -15.71
N LEU A 262 14.63 -0.91 -16.60
CA LEU A 262 13.18 -1.08 -16.55
C LEU A 262 12.72 -1.98 -15.38
N ARG A 263 13.65 -2.67 -14.69
CA ARG A 263 13.39 -3.48 -13.50
C ARG A 263 13.83 -2.79 -12.21
N ALA A 264 14.02 -1.47 -12.24
CA ALA A 264 14.27 -0.68 -11.04
C ALA A 264 13.20 -0.96 -9.96
N ASN A 265 13.63 -1.18 -8.73
CA ASN A 265 12.81 -1.63 -7.61
C ASN A 265 12.87 -0.59 -6.48
N PRO A 266 11.78 0.10 -6.16
CA PRO A 266 11.75 0.99 -5.01
C PRO A 266 11.73 0.16 -3.72
N VAL A 267 12.79 0.26 -2.92
CA VAL A 267 12.94 -0.55 -1.71
C VAL A 267 12.56 0.17 -0.43
N GLY A 268 12.38 1.49 -0.47
CA GLY A 268 11.91 2.29 0.66
C GLY A 268 12.64 3.62 0.80
N ILE A 269 12.30 4.36 1.85
CA ILE A 269 12.94 5.63 2.23
C ILE A 269 13.81 5.35 3.45
N PRO A 270 15.14 5.48 3.35
CA PRO A 270 16.07 5.15 4.44
C PRO A 270 15.72 5.88 5.74
N GLY A 271 15.63 5.14 6.84
CA GLY A 271 15.33 5.68 8.16
C GLY A 271 13.89 6.16 8.37
N VAL A 272 13.02 6.07 7.35
CA VAL A 272 11.62 6.51 7.42
C VAL A 272 10.68 5.33 7.19
N TRP A 273 10.77 4.69 6.03
CA TRP A 273 9.92 3.55 5.69
C TRP A 273 10.67 2.61 4.76
N GLU A 274 11.23 1.58 5.32
CA GLU A 274 12.09 0.61 4.66
C GLU A 274 11.31 -0.67 4.33
N GLY A 275 11.54 -1.22 3.15
CA GLY A 275 10.98 -2.51 2.78
C GLY A 275 11.78 -3.66 3.45
N PRO A 276 11.14 -4.80 3.76
CA PRO A 276 11.81 -5.96 4.31
C PRO A 276 12.58 -6.74 3.24
N THR A 277 13.45 -6.04 2.50
CA THR A 277 14.26 -6.61 1.42
C THR A 277 15.67 -5.98 1.44
N PRO A 278 16.70 -6.63 0.87
CA PRO A 278 17.97 -5.97 0.67
C PRO A 278 17.80 -4.64 -0.13
N PRO A 279 18.53 -3.56 0.25
CA PRO A 279 19.66 -3.53 1.19
C PRO A 279 19.30 -3.28 2.67
N PHE A 280 18.02 -3.09 3.01
CA PHE A 280 17.62 -2.77 4.40
C PHE A 280 17.65 -3.97 5.34
N VAL A 281 17.59 -5.17 4.80
CA VAL A 281 17.90 -6.42 5.51
C VAL A 281 19.06 -7.11 4.80
N PRO A 282 19.90 -7.89 5.51
CA PRO A 282 21.07 -8.53 4.93
C PRO A 282 20.76 -9.53 3.81
N SER A 283 19.68 -10.30 3.94
CA SER A 283 19.29 -11.35 2.99
C SER A 283 17.77 -11.56 2.96
N MET A 284 17.28 -12.30 1.98
CA MET A 284 15.87 -12.71 1.96
C MET A 284 15.55 -13.71 3.08
N LYS A 285 16.53 -14.47 3.55
CA LYS A 285 16.40 -15.29 4.75
C LYS A 285 16.08 -14.43 5.97
N ASP A 286 16.81 -13.33 6.17
CA ASP A 286 16.53 -12.39 7.26
C ASP A 286 15.16 -11.73 7.09
N ALA A 287 14.75 -11.39 5.87
CA ALA A 287 13.43 -10.84 5.58
C ALA A 287 12.31 -11.78 6.04
N VAL A 288 12.38 -13.07 5.68
CA VAL A 288 11.41 -14.09 6.07
C VAL A 288 11.44 -14.33 7.58
N THR A 289 12.64 -14.46 8.16
CA THR A 289 12.81 -14.66 9.61
C THR A 289 12.23 -13.51 10.40
N ASN A 290 12.52 -12.27 10.02
CA ASN A 290 11.99 -11.07 10.67
C ASN A 290 10.45 -11.01 10.62
N LEU A 291 9.84 -11.41 9.50
CA LEU A 291 8.39 -11.49 9.41
C LEU A 291 7.82 -12.54 10.36
N VAL A 292 8.43 -13.73 10.44
CA VAL A 292 8.00 -14.79 11.35
C VAL A 292 8.16 -14.32 12.81
N GLU A 293 9.27 -13.68 13.15
CA GLU A 293 9.53 -13.12 14.47
C GLU A 293 8.54 -12.00 14.84
N SER A 294 8.18 -11.11 13.90
CA SER A 294 7.19 -10.06 14.13
C SER A 294 5.79 -10.61 14.47
N LYS A 295 5.50 -11.83 14.06
CA LYS A 295 4.25 -12.54 14.36
C LYS A 295 4.34 -13.42 15.61
N PHE A 296 5.40 -14.19 15.74
CA PHE A 296 5.53 -15.29 16.71
C PHE A 296 6.69 -15.17 17.69
N GLY A 297 7.59 -14.21 17.52
CA GLY A 297 8.63 -13.89 18.49
C GLY A 297 8.06 -13.43 19.84
N ALA A 298 8.91 -13.25 20.84
CA ALA A 298 8.49 -12.88 22.19
C ALA A 298 7.61 -11.61 22.23
N ASP A 299 7.92 -10.66 21.38
CA ASP A 299 7.17 -9.41 21.19
C ASP A 299 6.24 -9.42 19.95
N GLY A 300 6.03 -10.58 19.36
CA GLY A 300 5.22 -10.72 18.15
C GLY A 300 3.72 -10.62 18.40
N THR A 301 2.99 -10.30 17.34
CA THR A 301 1.53 -10.07 17.35
C THR A 301 0.75 -11.15 18.09
N PHE A 302 1.10 -12.44 17.89
CA PHE A 302 0.41 -13.57 18.53
C PHE A 302 0.91 -13.91 19.94
N ARG A 303 1.94 -13.23 20.43
CA ARG A 303 2.54 -13.50 21.75
C ARG A 303 2.31 -12.40 22.77
N LYS A 304 1.88 -11.20 22.33
CA LYS A 304 1.54 -10.07 23.21
C LYS A 304 0.09 -10.18 23.71
N PRO A 305 -0.15 -10.51 25.01
CA PRO A 305 -1.51 -10.68 25.53
C PRO A 305 -2.35 -9.40 25.52
N GLN A 306 -1.69 -8.23 25.53
CA GLN A 306 -2.35 -6.93 25.62
C GLN A 306 -2.98 -6.48 24.31
N GLU A 307 -2.45 -6.97 23.18
CA GLU A 307 -2.87 -6.51 21.85
C GLU A 307 -3.95 -7.39 21.19
N GLN A 308 -4.21 -8.57 21.76
CA GLN A 308 -5.22 -9.49 21.21
C GLN A 308 -6.65 -9.02 21.48
N PRO A 309 -7.61 -9.34 20.58
CA PRO A 309 -9.00 -8.95 20.74
C PRO A 309 -9.84 -9.88 21.64
N TYR A 310 -9.27 -10.98 22.14
CA TYR A 310 -10.01 -12.05 22.81
C TYR A 310 -10.13 -11.80 24.31
N VAL A 311 -11.24 -12.23 24.92
CA VAL A 311 -11.48 -12.18 26.35
C VAL A 311 -10.41 -12.96 27.13
N HIS A 312 -10.07 -14.14 26.64
CA HIS A 312 -9.03 -14.97 27.25
C HIS A 312 -7.65 -14.60 26.68
N ARG A 313 -6.79 -14.02 27.51
CA ARG A 313 -5.47 -13.48 27.13
C ARG A 313 -4.54 -14.46 26.41
N ASN A 314 -4.75 -15.77 26.57
CA ASN A 314 -3.92 -16.79 25.94
C ASN A 314 -4.50 -17.31 24.61
N THR A 315 -5.62 -16.79 24.14
CA THR A 315 -6.26 -17.29 22.91
C THR A 315 -5.38 -17.09 21.69
N ALA A 316 -4.81 -15.91 21.50
CA ALA A 316 -3.92 -15.64 20.38
C ALA A 316 -2.64 -16.51 20.40
N GLN A 317 -2.17 -16.90 21.58
CA GLN A 317 -0.98 -17.75 21.73
C GLN A 317 -1.19 -19.18 21.21
N GLN A 318 -2.46 -19.59 21.00
CA GLN A 318 -2.80 -20.89 20.44
C GLN A 318 -2.74 -20.90 18.90
N VAL A 319 -2.56 -19.73 18.26
CA VAL A 319 -2.33 -19.67 16.82
C VAL A 319 -1.03 -20.39 16.49
N PRO A 320 -1.08 -21.42 15.61
CA PRO A 320 0.10 -22.19 15.26
C PRO A 320 1.08 -21.33 14.46
N GLN A 321 2.35 -21.46 14.78
CA GLN A 321 3.42 -20.85 14.00
C GLN A 321 3.48 -21.50 12.59
N HIS A 322 4.04 -20.80 11.62
CA HIS A 322 4.39 -21.39 10.32
C HIS A 322 5.39 -22.55 10.54
N SER A 323 5.20 -23.65 9.80
CA SER A 323 6.10 -24.80 9.89
C SER A 323 7.50 -24.47 9.37
N GLU A 324 8.50 -25.18 9.85
CA GLU A 324 9.87 -25.08 9.37
C GLU A 324 9.95 -25.26 7.84
N ARG A 325 9.20 -26.24 7.32
CA ARG A 325 9.15 -26.51 5.88
C ARG A 325 8.57 -25.35 5.07
N ALA A 326 7.53 -24.68 5.57
CA ALA A 326 6.97 -23.50 4.92
C ALA A 326 7.97 -22.33 4.94
N ILE A 327 8.67 -22.12 6.06
CA ILE A 327 9.69 -21.09 6.20
C ILE A 327 10.86 -21.35 5.26
N GLU A 328 11.41 -22.57 5.25
CA GLU A 328 12.52 -22.97 4.37
C GLU A 328 12.18 -22.84 2.88
N ALA A 329 10.97 -23.29 2.48
CA ALA A 329 10.51 -23.15 1.10
C ALA A 329 10.35 -21.66 0.71
N THR A 330 9.85 -20.81 1.63
CA THR A 330 9.73 -19.38 1.40
C THR A 330 11.11 -18.72 1.25
N ILE A 331 12.08 -19.10 2.08
CA ILE A 331 13.46 -18.62 1.96
C ILE A 331 14.05 -19.02 0.61
N ALA A 332 13.96 -20.30 0.25
CA ALA A 332 14.52 -20.80 -1.01
C ALA A 332 13.92 -20.10 -2.24
N PHE A 333 12.60 -19.90 -2.25
CA PHE A 333 11.91 -19.19 -3.32
C PHE A 333 12.35 -17.72 -3.42
N THR A 334 12.38 -17.01 -2.30
CA THR A 334 12.73 -15.58 -2.30
C THR A 334 14.19 -15.33 -2.65
N GLU A 335 15.09 -16.20 -2.22
CA GLU A 335 16.51 -16.17 -2.62
C GLU A 335 16.68 -16.47 -4.11
N TYR A 336 15.93 -17.44 -4.67
CA TYR A 336 15.91 -17.68 -6.10
C TYR A 336 15.48 -16.45 -6.89
N VAL A 337 14.39 -15.79 -6.49
CA VAL A 337 13.90 -14.57 -7.16
C VAL A 337 14.94 -13.46 -7.12
N LEU A 338 15.55 -13.24 -5.95
CA LEU A 338 16.61 -12.23 -5.80
C LEU A 338 17.83 -12.54 -6.67
N ALA A 339 18.30 -13.79 -6.66
CA ALA A 339 19.47 -14.21 -7.43
C ALA A 339 19.23 -14.15 -8.94
N THR A 340 18.05 -14.60 -9.39
CA THR A 340 17.72 -14.67 -10.83
C THR A 340 17.42 -13.32 -11.43
N TYR A 341 16.71 -12.46 -10.71
CA TYR A 341 16.21 -11.18 -11.20
C TYR A 341 16.97 -9.97 -10.69
N GLY A 342 17.88 -10.15 -9.72
CA GLY A 342 18.64 -9.07 -9.07
C GLY A 342 17.81 -8.18 -8.18
N ARG A 343 16.57 -8.58 -7.87
CA ARG A 343 15.62 -7.87 -6.99
C ARG A 343 14.56 -8.82 -6.45
N PHE A 344 14.00 -8.46 -5.31
CA PHE A 344 12.69 -8.96 -4.86
C PHE A 344 11.72 -7.77 -4.81
N PRO A 345 10.48 -7.87 -5.36
CA PRO A 345 9.55 -6.74 -5.39
C PRO A 345 9.32 -6.16 -3.99
N ALA A 346 9.46 -4.84 -3.83
CA ALA A 346 9.40 -4.21 -2.52
C ALA A 346 8.23 -3.23 -2.37
N HIS A 347 8.23 -2.08 -3.06
CA HIS A 347 7.12 -1.11 -2.97
C HIS A 347 6.56 -0.84 -4.36
N ALA A 348 5.26 -0.83 -4.51
CA ALA A 348 4.45 -0.35 -5.65
C ALA A 348 5.02 -0.56 -7.07
N ASP A 349 6.19 -1.20 -7.20
CA ASP A 349 6.89 -1.38 -8.47
C ASP A 349 6.10 -2.26 -9.44
N ALA A 350 5.30 -3.15 -8.92
CA ALA A 350 4.42 -3.98 -9.71
C ALA A 350 3.22 -3.20 -10.28
N CYS A 351 2.84 -2.09 -9.64
CA CYS A 351 1.82 -1.18 -10.13
C CYS A 351 2.51 -0.08 -10.96
N LYS A 352 2.42 -0.16 -12.26
CA LYS A 352 3.11 0.76 -13.19
C LYS A 352 2.68 2.23 -13.09
N SER A 353 1.61 2.52 -12.38
CA SER A 353 1.13 3.88 -12.11
C SER A 353 0.59 3.96 -10.69
N ILE A 354 0.83 5.08 -10.02
CA ILE A 354 0.23 5.35 -8.72
C ILE A 354 -1.13 6.01 -8.94
N VAL A 355 -2.16 5.47 -8.31
CA VAL A 355 -3.45 6.13 -8.18
C VAL A 355 -3.35 7.13 -7.02
N ALA A 356 -3.77 8.36 -7.24
CA ALA A 356 -3.74 9.44 -6.26
C ALA A 356 -5.10 10.12 -6.15
N CYS A 357 -5.34 10.78 -5.03
CA CYS A 357 -6.57 11.53 -4.80
C CYS A 357 -6.22 13.00 -4.52
N GLN A 358 -6.66 13.90 -5.39
CA GLN A 358 -6.50 15.32 -5.18
C GLN A 358 -7.70 15.90 -4.47
N THR A 359 -7.46 16.79 -3.51
CA THR A 359 -8.49 17.46 -2.70
C THR A 359 -8.25 18.97 -2.69
N HIS A 360 -9.32 19.74 -2.77
CA HIS A 360 -9.27 21.20 -2.75
C HIS A 360 -10.61 21.82 -2.38
N HIS A 361 -10.61 23.08 -1.98
CA HIS A 361 -11.83 23.87 -1.88
C HIS A 361 -12.32 24.27 -3.28
N LEU A 362 -13.64 24.41 -3.42
CA LEU A 362 -14.24 24.82 -4.68
C LEU A 362 -14.29 26.35 -4.78
N ASP A 363 -14.05 26.87 -5.97
CA ASP A 363 -14.31 28.27 -6.31
C ASP A 363 -15.80 28.40 -6.69
N GLU A 364 -16.61 28.87 -5.77
CA GLU A 364 -18.06 28.99 -5.95
C GLU A 364 -18.44 29.94 -7.11
N ASP A 365 -17.65 31.02 -7.34
CA ASP A 365 -17.88 31.95 -8.44
C ASP A 365 -17.69 31.31 -9.81
N PHE A 366 -16.74 30.37 -9.91
CA PHE A 366 -16.58 29.58 -11.12
C PHE A 366 -17.83 28.75 -11.43
N TYR A 367 -18.36 28.06 -10.41
CA TYR A 367 -19.57 27.24 -10.57
C TYR A 367 -20.79 28.10 -10.85
N ALA A 368 -20.96 29.21 -10.16
CA ALA A 368 -22.04 30.16 -10.41
C ALA A 368 -22.00 30.77 -11.84
N THR A 369 -20.79 30.90 -12.39
CA THR A 369 -20.61 31.44 -13.74
C THR A 369 -20.97 30.45 -14.84
N PHE A 370 -20.63 29.17 -14.67
CA PHE A 370 -20.66 28.19 -15.77
C PHE A 370 -21.66 27.05 -15.59
N TYR A 371 -22.20 26.87 -14.37
CA TYR A 371 -23.07 25.74 -14.04
C TYR A 371 -24.42 26.21 -13.47
N PRO A 372 -25.46 25.40 -13.59
CA PRO A 372 -26.72 25.68 -12.88
C PRO A 372 -26.55 25.51 -11.38
N ASP A 373 -27.33 26.19 -10.58
CA ASP A 373 -27.27 26.14 -9.11
C ASP A 373 -27.30 24.71 -8.52
N SER A 374 -27.99 23.79 -9.20
CA SER A 374 -28.08 22.39 -8.81
C SER A 374 -26.79 21.59 -9.02
N ALA A 375 -25.77 22.16 -9.67
CA ALA A 375 -24.50 21.47 -9.89
C ALA A 375 -23.58 21.49 -8.67
N LEU A 376 -23.76 22.48 -7.78
CA LEU A 376 -23.00 22.62 -6.55
C LEU A 376 -23.89 22.17 -5.36
N PRO A 377 -23.63 20.99 -4.76
CA PRO A 377 -24.35 20.54 -3.58
C PRO A 377 -24.24 21.48 -2.40
N ASP A 378 -25.29 21.53 -1.57
CA ASP A 378 -25.33 22.40 -0.39
C ASP A 378 -24.14 22.17 0.57
N ALA A 379 -23.68 20.93 0.68
CA ALA A 379 -22.52 20.59 1.50
C ALA A 379 -21.26 21.41 1.18
N HIS A 380 -21.01 21.76 -0.10
CA HIS A 380 -19.87 22.59 -0.50
C HIS A 380 -20.02 24.05 -0.02
N ARG A 381 -21.23 24.61 -0.15
CA ARG A 381 -21.52 25.98 0.32
C ARG A 381 -21.47 26.06 1.86
N GLU A 382 -22.05 25.10 2.54
CA GLU A 382 -22.03 25.01 3.99
C GLU A 382 -20.62 24.85 4.55
N HIS A 383 -19.76 24.09 3.86
CA HIS A 383 -18.38 23.90 4.27
C HIS A 383 -17.62 25.22 4.31
N MET A 384 -17.57 25.93 3.19
CA MET A 384 -16.86 27.22 3.11
C MET A 384 -17.40 28.24 4.12
N HIS A 385 -18.74 28.30 4.28
CA HIS A 385 -19.36 29.21 5.23
C HIS A 385 -19.07 28.84 6.69
N THR A 386 -19.06 27.56 7.03
CA THR A 386 -18.94 27.07 8.42
C THR A 386 -17.47 26.98 8.88
N TRP A 387 -16.57 26.54 8.00
CA TRP A 387 -15.18 26.24 8.36
C TRP A 387 -14.19 27.36 8.05
N HIS A 388 -14.53 28.27 7.13
CA HIS A 388 -13.62 29.29 6.61
C HIS A 388 -14.20 30.72 6.65
N SER A 389 -15.40 30.95 7.17
CA SER A 389 -15.96 32.28 7.36
C SER A 389 -15.25 33.00 8.50
N HIS A 390 -14.37 33.92 8.17
CA HIS A 390 -13.78 34.91 9.09
C HIS A 390 -14.12 36.33 8.65
#